data_7b85a1bc309ff74bc5e33d5c680347e1
#
_entry.id   7b85a1bc309ff74bc5e33d5c680347e1
#
_cell.length_a   1.000
_cell.length_b   1.000
_cell.length_c   1.000
_cell.angle_alpha   90.00
_cell.angle_beta   90.00
_cell.angle_gamma   90.00
#
_symmetry.space_group_name_H-M   'P 1'
#
loop_
_entity.id
_entity.type
_entity.pdbx_description
1 polymer ?
#
loop_
_entity_poly.entity_id
_entity_poly.type
_entity_poly.pdbx_seq_one_letter_code
_entity_poly.pdbx_strand_id
1 'polypeptide(L)'
;MKRLPVIGIVPSQNTTEKMVSFPERYADAIIKAGGAPLLLPLSGNPHIYETLFPLIDGFVLTGGNDIDPARYGAIRDSGKIDEHTPEREELEYLILSYAYRFDLPLMGICRGMQMINVCLGGTLFRDLGDQFPGMVRKGINDGKDGLPQLAHWQPKPYSEPTHPVTILPNSKLGKLLGVQDIMVNSMHHQGVCDLSTRVDAVAYAPDGLVEAIEVRDKSFMIGVQWHPEFFTGRHRMECVFDALIEAAAHCHTHCGERGSVVITRSEPVGIQAQWPEITFADCI
;
A
#
# COMPACT_ATOMS: atom_id res chain seq x y z
N MET A 1 -7.61 -7.92 -30.56
CA MET A 1 -7.77 -6.91 -29.50
C MET A 1 -6.56 -7.01 -28.58
N LYS A 2 -5.97 -5.89 -28.16
CA LYS A 2 -4.87 -5.93 -27.18
C LYS A 2 -5.45 -6.39 -25.84
N ARG A 3 -4.81 -7.35 -25.17
CA ARG A 3 -5.21 -7.79 -23.82
C ARG A 3 -5.07 -6.62 -22.85
N LEU A 4 -6.03 -6.42 -21.98
CA LEU A 4 -5.94 -5.46 -20.89
C LEU A 4 -5.00 -5.99 -19.79
N PRO A 5 -4.21 -5.13 -19.13
CA PRO A 5 -3.44 -5.53 -17.95
C PRO A 5 -4.36 -6.03 -16.85
N VAL A 6 -4.03 -7.18 -16.27
CA VAL A 6 -4.77 -7.77 -15.15
C VAL A 6 -4.17 -7.24 -13.84
N ILE A 7 -5.00 -6.62 -13.02
CA ILE A 7 -4.59 -6.04 -11.74
C ILE A 7 -5.19 -6.84 -10.59
N GLY A 8 -4.33 -7.50 -9.83
CA GLY A 8 -4.72 -8.21 -8.62
C GLY A 8 -5.08 -7.23 -7.49
N ILE A 9 -6.28 -7.39 -6.92
CA ILE A 9 -6.77 -6.57 -5.81
C ILE A 9 -6.85 -7.42 -4.56
N VAL A 10 -6.30 -6.92 -3.45
CA VAL A 10 -6.45 -7.55 -2.14
C VAL A 10 -7.73 -7.03 -1.49
N PRO A 11 -8.68 -7.91 -1.14
CA PRO A 11 -9.92 -7.52 -0.47
C PRO A 11 -9.73 -7.30 1.03
N SER A 12 -10.74 -6.71 1.66
CA SER A 12 -10.92 -6.73 3.11
C SER A 12 -11.67 -7.98 3.55
N GLN A 13 -11.49 -8.40 4.81
CA GLN A 13 -12.20 -9.51 5.41
C GLN A 13 -12.95 -9.05 6.65
N ASN A 14 -14.19 -9.46 6.78
CA ASN A 14 -14.91 -9.45 8.05
C ASN A 14 -14.73 -10.84 8.67
N THR A 15 -13.90 -10.94 9.71
CA THR A 15 -13.55 -12.21 10.35
C THR A 15 -14.73 -12.81 11.11
N THR A 16 -15.60 -11.96 11.68
CA THR A 16 -16.79 -12.39 12.43
C THR A 16 -17.80 -13.06 11.51
N GLU A 17 -18.06 -12.46 10.35
CA GLU A 17 -19.01 -12.99 9.37
C GLU A 17 -18.39 -13.98 8.37
N LYS A 18 -17.07 -14.16 8.42
CA LYS A 18 -16.27 -14.95 7.46
C LYS A 18 -16.55 -14.51 6.01
N MET A 19 -16.71 -13.22 5.82
CA MET A 19 -17.05 -12.62 4.55
C MET A 19 -15.91 -11.81 4.01
N VAL A 20 -15.64 -11.93 2.71
CA VAL A 20 -14.67 -11.12 1.99
C VAL A 20 -15.44 -10.03 1.25
N SER A 21 -14.99 -8.79 1.38
CA SER A 21 -15.61 -7.63 0.74
C SER A 21 -14.55 -6.63 0.25
N PHE A 22 -14.92 -5.81 -0.72
CA PHE A 22 -14.12 -4.65 -1.09
C PHE A 22 -15.03 -3.56 -1.64
N PRO A 23 -14.68 -2.28 -1.50
CA PRO A 23 -15.42 -1.20 -2.13
C PRO A 23 -15.24 -1.23 -3.65
N GLU A 24 -16.35 -1.20 -4.41
CA GLU A 24 -16.36 -1.25 -5.89
C GLU A 24 -15.48 -0.16 -6.52
N ARG A 25 -15.31 0.97 -5.85
CA ARG A 25 -14.52 2.11 -6.35
C ARG A 25 -13.07 1.78 -6.72
N TYR A 26 -12.47 0.76 -6.10
CA TYR A 26 -11.14 0.28 -6.51
C TYR A 26 -11.19 -0.38 -7.88
N ALA A 27 -12.19 -1.23 -8.12
CA ALA A 27 -12.39 -1.85 -9.43
C ALA A 27 -12.74 -0.79 -10.49
N ASP A 28 -13.63 0.14 -10.16
CA ASP A 28 -14.04 1.23 -11.04
C ASP A 28 -12.84 2.09 -11.48
N ALA A 29 -11.95 2.41 -10.54
CA ALA A 29 -10.72 3.18 -10.84
C ALA A 29 -9.81 2.42 -11.81
N ILE A 30 -9.60 1.12 -11.60
CA ILE A 30 -8.79 0.26 -12.47
C ILE A 30 -9.44 0.11 -13.85
N ILE A 31 -10.75 -0.13 -13.92
CA ILE A 31 -11.48 -0.26 -15.19
C ILE A 31 -11.40 1.04 -15.98
N LYS A 32 -11.59 2.18 -15.33
CA LYS A 32 -11.52 3.51 -15.94
C LYS A 32 -10.13 3.80 -16.50
N ALA A 33 -9.07 3.39 -15.80
CA ALA A 33 -7.69 3.50 -16.26
C ALA A 33 -7.34 2.49 -17.39
N GLY A 34 -8.26 1.59 -17.76
CA GLY A 34 -8.06 0.62 -18.84
C GLY A 34 -7.46 -0.72 -18.41
N GLY A 35 -7.51 -1.06 -17.13
CA GLY A 35 -7.11 -2.35 -16.59
C GLY A 35 -8.27 -3.32 -16.38
N ALA A 36 -7.96 -4.58 -16.13
CA ALA A 36 -8.91 -5.64 -15.77
C ALA A 36 -8.72 -6.02 -14.28
N PRO A 37 -9.61 -5.60 -13.37
CA PRO A 37 -9.48 -5.92 -11.95
C PRO A 37 -9.75 -7.41 -11.70
N LEU A 38 -8.90 -8.05 -10.89
CA LEU A 38 -9.05 -9.42 -10.41
C LEU A 38 -9.00 -9.44 -8.88
N LEU A 39 -10.12 -9.74 -8.25
CA LEU A 39 -10.17 -9.89 -6.81
C LEU A 39 -9.48 -11.20 -6.39
N LEU A 40 -8.49 -11.11 -5.50
CA LEU A 40 -7.75 -12.28 -5.03
C LEU A 40 -8.47 -12.92 -3.84
N PRO A 41 -8.59 -14.26 -3.82
CA PRO A 41 -9.15 -14.93 -2.64
C PRO A 41 -8.20 -14.82 -1.46
N LEU A 42 -8.73 -14.71 -0.23
CA LEU A 42 -7.97 -14.89 0.98
C LEU A 42 -7.92 -16.38 1.32
N SER A 43 -6.74 -16.94 1.41
CA SER A 43 -6.57 -18.38 1.65
C SER A 43 -5.32 -18.67 2.48
N GLY A 44 -5.45 -19.57 3.44
CA GLY A 44 -4.30 -20.14 4.15
C GLY A 44 -3.45 -21.09 3.30
N ASN A 45 -3.89 -21.43 2.07
CA ASN A 45 -3.12 -22.27 1.16
C ASN A 45 -2.36 -21.40 0.13
N PRO A 46 -1.04 -21.23 0.28
CA PRO A 46 -0.24 -20.40 -0.62
C PRO A 46 -0.15 -20.94 -2.06
N HIS A 47 -0.34 -22.25 -2.27
CA HIS A 47 -0.22 -22.87 -3.59
C HIS A 47 -1.23 -22.37 -4.61
N ILE A 48 -2.38 -21.82 -4.17
CA ILE A 48 -3.32 -21.20 -5.11
C ILE A 48 -2.71 -19.99 -5.80
N TYR A 49 -1.82 -19.26 -5.11
CA TYR A 49 -1.18 -18.07 -5.64
C TYR A 49 -0.07 -18.40 -6.65
N GLU A 50 0.51 -19.60 -6.60
CA GLU A 50 1.43 -20.10 -7.64
C GLU A 50 0.75 -20.16 -9.02
N THR A 51 -0.58 -20.42 -9.03
CA THR A 51 -1.37 -20.40 -10.26
C THR A 51 -1.84 -19.01 -10.63
N LEU A 52 -2.21 -18.17 -9.64
CA LEU A 52 -2.82 -16.88 -9.90
C LEU A 52 -1.80 -15.78 -10.23
N PHE A 53 -0.68 -15.73 -9.54
CA PHE A 53 0.29 -14.64 -9.72
C PHE A 53 0.85 -14.51 -11.13
N PRO A 54 1.16 -15.59 -11.87
CA PRO A 54 1.61 -15.48 -13.27
C PRO A 54 0.60 -14.82 -14.21
N LEU A 55 -0.70 -14.80 -13.85
CA LEU A 55 -1.76 -14.20 -14.64
C LEU A 55 -1.89 -12.68 -14.43
N ILE A 56 -1.20 -12.14 -13.41
CA ILE A 56 -1.37 -10.77 -12.93
C ILE A 56 -0.23 -9.90 -13.43
N ASP A 57 -0.55 -8.71 -13.92
CA ASP A 57 0.41 -7.76 -14.49
C ASP A 57 0.78 -6.63 -13.51
N GLY A 58 0.00 -6.46 -12.44
CA GLY A 58 0.25 -5.50 -11.37
C GLY A 58 -0.70 -5.72 -10.20
N PHE A 59 -0.47 -5.04 -9.07
CA PHE A 59 -1.24 -5.25 -7.84
C PHE A 59 -1.70 -3.94 -7.20
N VAL A 60 -2.85 -4.01 -6.51
CA VAL A 60 -3.34 -2.97 -5.60
C VAL A 60 -3.55 -3.58 -4.21
N LEU A 61 -2.82 -3.06 -3.22
CA LEU A 61 -3.08 -3.29 -1.81
C LEU A 61 -4.04 -2.22 -1.33
N THR A 62 -5.25 -2.62 -0.97
CA THR A 62 -6.32 -1.68 -0.60
C THR A 62 -6.22 -1.20 0.84
N GLY A 63 -6.95 -0.13 1.18
CA GLY A 63 -7.21 0.27 2.55
C GLY A 63 -7.90 -0.82 3.37
N GLY A 64 -8.10 -0.61 4.67
CA GLY A 64 -8.77 -1.55 5.57
C GLY A 64 -8.29 -1.49 7.00
N ASN A 65 -8.58 -2.55 7.77
CA ASN A 65 -8.29 -2.68 9.19
C ASN A 65 -6.78 -2.66 9.49
N ASP A 66 -6.42 -2.52 10.75
CA ASP A 66 -5.04 -2.41 11.21
C ASP A 66 -4.17 -3.61 10.81
N ILE A 67 -2.87 -3.35 10.69
CA ILE A 67 -1.85 -4.40 10.58
C ILE A 67 -1.51 -4.88 11.98
N ASP A 68 -1.36 -6.21 12.16
CA ASP A 68 -0.94 -6.78 13.43
C ASP A 68 0.35 -6.10 13.95
N PRO A 69 0.32 -5.46 15.13
CA PRO A 69 1.48 -4.79 15.69
C PRO A 69 2.72 -5.70 15.83
N ALA A 70 2.53 -7.00 16.01
CA ALA A 70 3.63 -7.95 16.03
C ALA A 70 4.44 -7.96 14.73
N ARG A 71 3.84 -7.56 13.58
CA ARG A 71 4.51 -7.50 12.27
C ARG A 71 5.56 -6.40 12.16
N TYR A 72 5.51 -5.39 13.03
CA TYR A 72 6.49 -4.30 13.10
C TYR A 72 7.11 -4.10 14.50
N GLY A 73 7.10 -5.18 15.31
CA GLY A 73 7.77 -5.22 16.61
C GLY A 73 7.09 -4.43 17.73
N ALA A 74 5.84 -4.05 17.54
CA ALA A 74 5.05 -3.38 18.57
C ALA A 74 4.25 -4.38 19.41
N ILE A 75 3.94 -3.99 20.65
CA ILE A 75 3.16 -4.84 21.58
C ILE A 75 1.68 -4.80 21.16
N ARG A 76 1.05 -5.96 21.12
CA ARG A 76 -0.40 -6.09 21.00
C ARG A 76 -1.04 -5.59 22.29
N ASP A 77 -1.73 -4.45 22.23
CA ASP A 77 -2.50 -3.90 23.34
C ASP A 77 -3.99 -4.05 23.00
N SER A 78 -4.74 -4.71 23.88
CA SER A 78 -6.10 -5.19 23.63
C SER A 78 -7.17 -4.09 23.51
N GLY A 79 -6.82 -2.80 23.59
CA GLY A 79 -7.78 -1.72 23.68
C GLY A 79 -7.94 -0.81 22.48
N LYS A 80 -7.03 -0.88 21.47
CA LYS A 80 -6.93 0.15 20.42
C LYS A 80 -6.57 -0.36 19.03
N ILE A 81 -6.75 -1.64 18.76
CA ILE A 81 -6.42 -2.23 17.47
C ILE A 81 -7.72 -2.71 16.85
N ASP A 82 -7.98 -2.26 15.64
CA ASP A 82 -9.02 -2.84 14.81
C ASP A 82 -8.70 -4.31 14.52
N GLU A 83 -9.72 -5.09 14.25
CA GLU A 83 -9.60 -6.50 13.95
C GLU A 83 -8.62 -6.73 12.80
N HIS A 84 -7.46 -7.31 13.08
CA HIS A 84 -6.48 -7.67 12.07
C HIS A 84 -6.86 -9.00 11.39
N THR A 85 -6.42 -9.18 10.16
CA THR A 85 -6.78 -10.33 9.31
C THR A 85 -5.53 -11.06 8.85
N PRO A 86 -5.11 -12.13 9.56
CA PRO A 86 -3.86 -12.84 9.26
C PRO A 86 -3.75 -13.34 7.83
N GLU A 87 -4.83 -13.88 7.26
CA GLU A 87 -4.84 -14.41 5.89
C GLU A 87 -4.63 -13.29 4.85
N ARG A 88 -5.13 -12.09 5.13
CA ARG A 88 -4.91 -10.92 4.29
C ARG A 88 -3.46 -10.47 4.36
N GLU A 89 -2.90 -10.37 5.57
CA GLU A 89 -1.51 -9.98 5.78
C GLU A 89 -0.54 -10.95 5.10
N GLU A 90 -0.80 -12.25 5.20
CA GLU A 90 -0.02 -13.27 4.51
C GLU A 90 -0.08 -13.11 2.99
N LEU A 91 -1.27 -12.89 2.43
CA LEU A 91 -1.42 -12.64 0.99
C LEU A 91 -0.67 -11.38 0.56
N GLU A 92 -0.80 -10.28 1.30
CA GLU A 92 -0.12 -9.02 0.98
C GLU A 92 1.40 -9.16 1.04
N TYR A 93 1.91 -9.93 2.00
CA TYR A 93 3.34 -10.24 2.08
C TYR A 93 3.81 -11.09 0.89
N LEU A 94 3.05 -12.10 0.49
CA LEU A 94 3.33 -12.89 -0.71
C LEU A 94 3.34 -12.02 -1.97
N ILE A 95 2.33 -11.17 -2.14
CA ILE A 95 2.23 -10.24 -3.26
C ILE A 95 3.44 -9.31 -3.30
N LEU A 96 3.78 -8.71 -2.16
CA LEU A 96 4.88 -7.76 -2.08
C LEU A 96 6.22 -8.43 -2.38
N SER A 97 6.45 -9.63 -1.85
CA SER A 97 7.65 -10.42 -2.14
C SER A 97 7.74 -10.78 -3.62
N TYR A 98 6.62 -11.20 -4.23
CA TYR A 98 6.55 -11.51 -5.66
C TYR A 98 6.78 -10.27 -6.52
N ALA A 99 6.04 -9.20 -6.26
CA ALA A 99 6.17 -7.94 -7.00
C ALA A 99 7.57 -7.34 -6.85
N TYR A 100 8.16 -7.43 -5.66
CA TYR A 100 9.52 -6.96 -5.42
C TYR A 100 10.56 -7.79 -6.21
N ARG A 101 10.39 -9.11 -6.23
CA ARG A 101 11.32 -10.04 -6.93
C ARG A 101 11.30 -9.82 -8.43
N PHE A 102 10.13 -9.62 -9.03
CA PHE A 102 9.93 -9.55 -10.48
C PHE A 102 9.73 -8.12 -11.00
N ASP A 103 9.92 -7.11 -10.17
CA ASP A 103 9.69 -5.69 -10.47
C ASP A 103 8.30 -5.41 -11.08
N LEU A 104 7.27 -6.06 -10.52
CA LEU A 104 5.89 -5.84 -10.94
C LEU A 104 5.34 -4.54 -10.37
N PRO A 105 4.53 -3.81 -11.15
CA PRO A 105 3.84 -2.64 -10.64
C PRO A 105 2.96 -2.97 -9.43
N LEU A 106 3.13 -2.18 -8.37
CA LEU A 106 2.36 -2.32 -7.14
C LEU A 106 2.00 -0.95 -6.58
N MET A 107 0.73 -0.78 -6.24
CA MET A 107 0.21 0.42 -5.59
C MET A 107 -0.40 0.06 -4.24
N GLY A 108 0.05 0.72 -3.17
CA GLY A 108 -0.55 0.64 -1.84
C GLY A 108 -1.40 1.86 -1.51
N ILE A 109 -2.62 1.66 -1.03
CA ILE A 109 -3.55 2.74 -0.65
C ILE A 109 -3.83 2.65 0.84
N CYS A 110 -3.60 3.74 1.58
CA CYS A 110 -3.82 3.86 3.02
C CYS A 110 -3.10 2.72 3.78
N ARG A 111 -3.84 1.74 4.30
CA ARG A 111 -3.25 0.56 4.91
C ARG A 111 -2.27 -0.18 3.98
N GLY A 112 -2.55 -0.21 2.66
CA GLY A 112 -1.65 -0.81 1.67
C GLY A 112 -0.28 -0.12 1.60
N MET A 113 -0.22 1.20 1.74
CA MET A 113 1.05 1.93 1.88
C MET A 113 1.79 1.52 3.15
N GLN A 114 1.07 1.45 4.27
CA GLN A 114 1.63 1.03 5.55
C GLN A 114 2.19 -0.40 5.47
N MET A 115 1.46 -1.29 4.80
CA MET A 115 1.89 -2.69 4.59
C MET A 115 3.18 -2.78 3.76
N ILE A 116 3.35 -1.96 2.73
CA ILE A 116 4.60 -1.86 1.97
C ILE A 116 5.76 -1.51 2.91
N ASN A 117 5.61 -0.49 3.75
CA ASN A 117 6.64 -0.08 4.69
C ASN A 117 6.98 -1.19 5.69
N VAL A 118 5.97 -1.81 6.29
CA VAL A 118 6.12 -2.88 7.30
C VAL A 118 6.79 -4.11 6.71
N CYS A 119 6.35 -4.60 5.56
CA CYS A 119 6.95 -5.77 4.90
C CYS A 119 8.42 -5.56 4.53
N LEU A 120 8.81 -4.32 4.27
CA LEU A 120 10.20 -3.96 3.96
C LEU A 120 11.03 -3.61 5.20
N GLY A 121 10.48 -3.73 6.42
CA GLY A 121 11.16 -3.58 7.71
C GLY A 121 11.00 -2.22 8.38
N GLY A 122 10.02 -1.41 7.96
CA GLY A 122 9.63 -0.18 8.64
C GLY A 122 8.61 -0.42 9.76
N THR A 123 8.26 0.65 10.48
CA THR A 123 7.32 0.62 11.61
C THR A 123 6.18 1.61 11.42
N LEU A 124 5.14 1.50 12.26
CA LEU A 124 3.97 2.38 12.25
C LEU A 124 3.76 3.04 13.63
N PHE A 125 3.21 4.24 13.61
CA PHE A 125 2.44 4.75 14.75
C PHE A 125 1.15 3.94 14.82
N ARG A 126 0.90 3.28 15.97
CA ARG A 126 -0.30 2.47 16.17
C ARG A 126 -1.56 3.31 16.30
N ASP A 127 -1.39 4.51 16.81
CA ASP A 127 -2.44 5.52 16.92
C ASP A 127 -1.79 6.90 16.90
N LEU A 128 -2.15 7.69 15.89
CA LEU A 128 -1.58 9.02 15.70
C LEU A 128 -1.95 9.96 16.85
N GLY A 129 -3.14 9.82 17.42
CA GLY A 129 -3.59 10.64 18.52
C GLY A 129 -2.76 10.46 19.80
N ASP A 130 -2.24 9.27 20.02
CA ASP A 130 -1.42 8.95 21.20
C ASP A 130 0.07 9.07 20.96
N GLN A 131 0.55 8.71 19.76
CA GLN A 131 1.97 8.49 19.50
C GLN A 131 2.60 9.52 18.56
N PHE A 132 1.76 10.26 17.81
CA PHE A 132 2.20 11.31 16.92
C PHE A 132 1.71 12.66 17.45
N PRO A 133 2.42 13.27 18.42
CA PRO A 133 2.00 14.54 19.03
C PRO A 133 2.28 15.71 18.10
N GLY A 134 1.68 15.72 16.92
CA GLY A 134 1.83 16.80 15.96
C GLY A 134 3.23 17.36 15.93
N MET A 135 4.19 16.58 15.37
CA MET A 135 5.57 16.99 15.13
C MET A 135 6.58 16.99 16.29
N VAL A 136 6.44 16.19 17.32
CA VAL A 136 7.58 15.89 18.17
C VAL A 136 8.43 14.78 17.53
N ARG A 137 9.05 15.07 16.40
CA ARG A 137 10.26 14.34 16.00
C ARG A 137 11.45 14.90 16.76
N LYS A 138 12.33 14.02 17.29
CA LYS A 138 13.62 14.38 17.89
C LYS A 138 14.30 15.48 17.06
N GLY A 139 14.34 16.70 17.61
CA GLY A 139 15.02 17.85 17.01
C GLY A 139 14.18 18.81 16.18
N ILE A 140 12.89 18.58 16.05
CA ILE A 140 11.94 19.54 15.47
C ILE A 140 10.84 19.75 16.51
N ASN A 141 10.78 20.92 16.99
CA ASN A 141 9.97 21.50 18.06
C ASN A 141 8.78 20.75 18.65
N ASP A 142 8.72 20.80 19.95
CA ASP A 142 7.71 20.44 20.95
C ASP A 142 6.34 21.15 20.82
N GLY A 143 5.79 21.25 19.60
CA GLY A 143 4.52 21.92 19.34
C GLY A 143 4.57 23.45 19.51
N LYS A 144 5.77 24.02 19.72
CA LYS A 144 5.95 25.47 19.89
C LYS A 144 6.13 26.23 18.60
N ASP A 145 6.35 25.56 17.47
CA ASP A 145 6.59 26.21 16.19
C ASP A 145 5.35 26.41 15.34
N GLY A 146 4.18 26.25 15.91
CA GLY A 146 2.93 26.64 15.23
C GLY A 146 2.55 25.79 14.01
N LEU A 147 3.11 24.57 13.89
CA LEU A 147 2.65 23.66 12.85
C LEU A 147 1.28 23.13 13.18
N PRO A 148 0.35 23.08 12.21
CA PRO A 148 -1.04 22.73 12.47
C PRO A 148 -1.15 21.26 12.89
N GLN A 149 -1.85 20.99 13.99
CA GLN A 149 -2.38 19.67 14.25
C GLN A 149 -3.44 19.35 13.20
N LEU A 150 -3.25 18.25 12.46
CA LEU A 150 -4.21 17.80 11.48
C LEU A 150 -5.04 16.64 12.02
N ALA A 151 -6.32 16.65 11.68
CA ALA A 151 -7.17 15.49 11.88
C ALA A 151 -7.02 14.55 10.68
N HIS A 152 -6.32 13.44 10.87
CA HIS A 152 -6.15 12.42 9.83
C HIS A 152 -7.35 11.47 9.68
N TRP A 153 -8.42 11.72 10.44
CA TRP A 153 -9.72 11.05 10.30
C TRP A 153 -10.81 12.08 10.07
N GLN A 154 -11.20 12.26 8.82
CA GLN A 154 -12.25 13.22 8.46
C GLN A 154 -13.66 12.63 8.64
N PRO A 155 -14.68 13.46 8.90
CA PRO A 155 -16.07 13.05 8.76
C PRO A 155 -16.43 12.83 7.28
N LYS A 156 -17.51 12.10 7.03
CA LYS A 156 -18.07 11.99 5.66
C LYS A 156 -18.54 13.35 5.15
N PRO A 157 -18.50 13.60 3.83
CA PRO A 157 -18.17 12.66 2.75
C PRO A 157 -16.65 12.53 2.50
N TYR A 158 -16.21 11.32 2.22
CA TYR A 158 -14.78 11.01 1.94
C TYR A 158 -14.33 11.41 0.52
N SER A 159 -15.24 11.90 -0.31
CA SER A 159 -14.95 12.46 -1.63
C SER A 159 -14.54 13.95 -1.59
N GLU A 160 -14.44 14.54 -0.41
CA GLU A 160 -13.97 15.90 -0.22
C GLU A 160 -12.58 15.91 0.38
N PRO A 161 -11.60 16.58 -0.26
CA PRO A 161 -10.27 16.73 0.30
C PRO A 161 -10.30 17.62 1.56
N THR A 162 -9.48 17.30 2.58
CA THR A 162 -9.49 18.00 3.87
C THR A 162 -8.19 18.69 4.23
N HIS A 163 -7.04 18.20 3.73
CA HIS A 163 -5.75 18.83 4.01
C HIS A 163 -4.81 18.77 2.81
N PRO A 164 -3.84 19.71 2.73
CA PRO A 164 -2.83 19.67 1.69
C PRO A 164 -1.76 18.61 2.00
N VAL A 165 -1.11 18.13 0.93
CA VAL A 165 0.07 17.29 0.99
C VAL A 165 1.10 17.87 0.04
N THR A 166 2.33 18.05 0.53
CA THR A 166 3.47 18.52 -0.27
C THR A 166 4.27 17.32 -0.79
N ILE A 167 4.44 17.26 -2.12
CA ILE A 167 5.06 16.15 -2.84
C ILE A 167 6.46 16.58 -3.31
N LEU A 168 7.44 15.69 -3.19
CA LEU A 168 8.79 15.95 -3.69
C LEU A 168 8.80 15.94 -5.23
N PRO A 169 9.20 17.04 -5.90
CA PRO A 169 9.01 17.19 -7.36
C PRO A 169 9.85 16.21 -8.19
N ASN A 170 10.97 15.72 -7.65
CA ASN A 170 11.84 14.78 -8.35
C ASN A 170 11.45 13.31 -8.14
N SER A 171 10.48 13.02 -7.28
CA SER A 171 9.94 11.68 -7.09
C SER A 171 9.16 11.19 -8.33
N LYS A 172 8.88 9.89 -8.41
CA LYS A 172 8.01 9.34 -9.48
C LYS A 172 6.60 9.92 -9.35
N LEU A 173 6.08 9.97 -8.12
CA LEU A 173 4.77 10.54 -7.82
C LEU A 173 4.70 12.03 -8.18
N GLY A 174 5.74 12.81 -7.85
CA GLY A 174 5.82 14.23 -8.19
C GLY A 174 5.83 14.48 -9.70
N LYS A 175 6.57 13.69 -10.46
CA LYS A 175 6.60 13.74 -11.93
C LYS A 175 5.26 13.33 -12.53
N LEU A 176 4.60 12.31 -11.96
CA LEU A 176 3.30 11.81 -12.39
C LEU A 176 2.20 12.86 -12.20
N LEU A 177 2.12 13.45 -11.02
CA LEU A 177 1.07 14.43 -10.71
C LEU A 177 1.35 15.81 -11.30
N GLY A 178 2.62 16.15 -11.56
CA GLY A 178 3.03 17.41 -12.17
C GLY A 178 2.73 18.65 -11.31
N VAL A 179 2.53 18.45 -10.00
CA VAL A 179 2.28 19.50 -9.01
C VAL A 179 3.00 19.17 -7.72
N GLN A 180 3.34 20.22 -6.97
CA GLN A 180 4.00 20.05 -5.68
C GLN A 180 3.01 19.89 -4.52
N ASP A 181 1.87 20.56 -4.58
CA ASP A 181 0.87 20.52 -3.53
C ASP A 181 -0.46 20.04 -4.08
N ILE A 182 -1.10 19.13 -3.36
CA ILE A 182 -2.44 18.64 -3.64
C ILE A 182 -3.27 18.60 -2.35
N MET A 183 -4.57 18.77 -2.50
CA MET A 183 -5.51 18.52 -1.40
C MET A 183 -5.95 17.07 -1.42
N VAL A 184 -5.89 16.37 -0.29
CA VAL A 184 -6.23 14.95 -0.16
C VAL A 184 -7.34 14.71 0.86
N ASN A 185 -8.02 13.57 0.74
CA ASN A 185 -8.90 13.04 1.79
C ASN A 185 -8.08 12.22 2.79
N SER A 186 -8.61 12.04 4.00
CA SER A 186 -7.88 11.39 5.07
C SER A 186 -8.81 10.56 5.96
N MET A 187 -8.51 9.28 6.11
CA MET A 187 -9.32 8.31 6.86
C MET A 187 -8.42 7.26 7.51
N HIS A 188 -7.45 7.71 8.32
CA HIS A 188 -6.53 6.81 9.00
C HIS A 188 -6.17 7.34 10.38
N HIS A 189 -5.98 6.42 11.33
CA HIS A 189 -5.49 6.72 12.67
C HIS A 189 -4.08 6.15 12.90
N GLN A 190 -3.57 5.39 11.95
CA GLN A 190 -2.19 4.91 11.90
C GLN A 190 -1.42 5.62 10.79
N GLY A 191 -0.09 5.61 10.88
CA GLY A 191 0.81 6.18 9.88
C GLY A 191 2.22 5.64 10.01
N VAL A 192 3.07 5.93 9.03
CA VAL A 192 4.47 5.51 9.03
C VAL A 192 5.21 6.20 10.17
N CYS A 193 5.86 5.40 11.03
CA CYS A 193 6.75 5.87 12.10
C CYS A 193 8.20 5.89 11.62
N ASP A 194 8.81 4.72 11.46
CA ASP A 194 10.13 4.58 10.87
C ASP A 194 10.02 4.02 9.46
N LEU A 195 10.68 4.70 8.54
CA LEU A 195 10.77 4.22 7.17
C LEU A 195 11.71 3.02 7.07
N SER A 196 11.32 2.03 6.29
CA SER A 196 12.26 1.02 5.84
C SER A 196 13.44 1.65 5.10
N THR A 197 14.63 1.07 5.23
CA THR A 197 15.82 1.49 4.48
C THR A 197 15.67 1.33 2.96
N ARG A 198 14.65 0.59 2.50
CA ARG A 198 14.35 0.34 1.09
C ARG A 198 13.30 1.30 0.52
N VAL A 199 12.85 2.26 1.31
CA VAL A 199 11.72 3.13 0.98
C VAL A 199 12.14 4.59 1.11
N ASP A 200 11.67 5.44 0.22
CA ASP A 200 11.77 6.89 0.30
C ASP A 200 10.39 7.49 0.61
N ALA A 201 10.32 8.39 1.58
CA ALA A 201 9.13 9.22 1.76
C ALA A 201 9.16 10.33 0.72
N VAL A 202 8.07 10.45 -0.05
CA VAL A 202 7.99 11.37 -1.19
C VAL A 202 6.87 12.40 -1.07
N ALA A 203 6.03 12.29 -0.05
CA ALA A 203 5.02 13.30 0.26
C ALA A 203 4.77 13.40 1.77
N TYR A 204 4.43 14.62 2.21
CA TYR A 204 4.24 14.93 3.63
C TYR A 204 3.02 15.83 3.84
N ALA A 205 2.27 15.56 4.90
CA ALA A 205 1.28 16.48 5.44
C ALA A 205 1.97 17.68 6.14
N PRO A 206 1.26 18.80 6.37
CA PRO A 206 1.83 19.97 7.05
C PRO A 206 2.37 19.71 8.46
N ASP A 207 1.85 18.69 9.15
CA ASP A 207 2.33 18.24 10.46
C ASP A 207 3.56 17.31 10.37
N GLY A 208 4.03 17.01 9.15
CA GLY A 208 5.20 16.21 8.85
C GLY A 208 4.94 14.70 8.80
N LEU A 209 3.70 14.25 8.91
CA LEU A 209 3.36 12.85 8.69
C LEU A 209 3.65 12.46 7.24
N VAL A 210 4.20 11.27 7.06
CA VAL A 210 4.45 10.70 5.72
C VAL A 210 3.14 10.33 5.06
N GLU A 211 2.88 10.90 3.90
CA GLU A 211 1.65 10.72 3.13
C GLU A 211 1.85 9.92 1.83
N ALA A 212 3.09 9.79 1.35
CA ALA A 212 3.39 8.87 0.26
C ALA A 212 4.83 8.35 0.34
N ILE A 213 5.00 7.13 -0.18
CA ILE A 213 6.27 6.42 -0.22
C ILE A 213 6.52 5.83 -1.61
N GLU A 214 7.80 5.69 -1.95
CA GLU A 214 8.28 4.96 -3.14
C GLU A 214 9.31 3.92 -2.72
N VAL A 215 9.21 2.71 -3.26
CA VAL A 215 10.22 1.68 -3.03
C VAL A 215 11.41 1.93 -3.96
N ARG A 216 12.61 1.97 -3.37
CA ARG A 216 13.86 2.19 -4.08
C ARG A 216 14.11 1.09 -5.11
N ASP A 217 14.73 1.47 -6.22
CA ASP A 217 15.17 0.53 -7.28
C ASP A 217 14.03 -0.31 -7.88
N LYS A 218 12.77 0.17 -7.76
CA LYS A 218 11.60 -0.44 -8.40
C LYS A 218 11.00 0.50 -9.43
N SER A 219 10.56 -0.07 -10.55
CA SER A 219 10.00 0.69 -11.67
C SER A 219 8.72 1.42 -11.27
N PHE A 220 7.77 0.72 -10.65
CA PHE A 220 6.53 1.28 -10.12
C PHE A 220 6.09 0.52 -8.86
N MET A 221 6.52 0.98 -7.71
CA MET A 221 6.04 0.48 -6.42
C MET A 221 5.86 1.67 -5.49
N ILE A 222 4.61 2.16 -5.39
CA ILE A 222 4.25 3.43 -4.77
C ILE A 222 3.15 3.18 -3.74
N GLY A 223 3.23 3.84 -2.60
CA GLY A 223 2.17 3.89 -1.59
C GLY A 223 1.69 5.31 -1.36
N VAL A 224 0.37 5.50 -1.21
CA VAL A 224 -0.25 6.76 -0.81
C VAL A 224 -1.12 6.54 0.43
N GLN A 225 -1.09 7.48 1.38
CA GLN A 225 -1.84 7.36 2.62
C GLN A 225 -3.32 7.77 2.45
N TRP A 226 -3.58 8.69 1.51
CA TRP A 226 -4.94 9.09 1.12
C TRP A 226 -5.62 8.04 0.25
N HIS A 227 -6.87 8.30 -0.12
CA HIS A 227 -7.73 7.40 -0.86
C HIS A 227 -8.09 7.99 -2.25
N PRO A 228 -7.24 7.81 -3.28
CA PRO A 228 -7.48 8.34 -4.62
C PRO A 228 -8.68 7.72 -5.33
N GLU A 229 -9.12 6.51 -4.92
CA GLU A 229 -10.28 5.82 -5.47
C GLU A 229 -11.62 6.55 -5.25
N PHE A 230 -11.66 7.56 -4.37
CA PHE A 230 -12.84 8.40 -4.18
C PHE A 230 -12.99 9.51 -5.22
N PHE A 231 -11.95 9.78 -6.02
CA PHE A 231 -11.87 10.94 -6.92
C PHE A 231 -11.92 10.59 -8.40
N THR A 232 -12.32 9.38 -8.75
CA THR A 232 -12.35 8.92 -10.13
C THR A 232 -13.20 9.83 -11.04
N GLY A 233 -12.57 10.44 -12.04
CA GLY A 233 -13.20 11.31 -13.01
C GLY A 233 -13.21 12.80 -12.68
N ARG A 234 -12.60 13.23 -11.59
CA ARG A 234 -12.70 14.63 -11.14
C ARG A 234 -11.40 15.27 -10.66
N HIS A 235 -10.33 14.49 -10.52
CA HIS A 235 -9.12 15.00 -9.85
C HIS A 235 -7.83 14.41 -10.42
N ARG A 236 -6.72 15.17 -10.31
CA ARG A 236 -5.38 14.69 -10.71
C ARG A 236 -4.93 13.42 -9.96
N MET A 237 -5.50 13.13 -8.80
CA MET A 237 -5.17 11.94 -8.02
C MET A 237 -5.49 10.61 -8.73
N GLU A 238 -6.43 10.62 -9.69
CA GLU A 238 -6.73 9.42 -10.49
C GLU A 238 -5.57 9.00 -11.40
N CYS A 239 -4.64 9.94 -11.75
CA CYS A 239 -3.48 9.63 -12.57
C CYS A 239 -2.59 8.52 -11.99
N VAL A 240 -2.67 8.24 -10.71
CA VAL A 240 -1.91 7.13 -10.09
C VAL A 240 -2.39 5.77 -10.57
N PHE A 241 -3.69 5.64 -10.89
CA PHE A 241 -4.24 4.42 -11.50
C PHE A 241 -3.84 4.31 -12.97
N ASP A 242 -3.88 5.43 -13.73
CA ASP A 242 -3.43 5.45 -15.12
C ASP A 242 -1.97 5.01 -15.21
N ALA A 243 -1.10 5.52 -14.32
CA ALA A 243 0.31 5.16 -14.28
C ALA A 243 0.53 3.69 -13.86
N LEU A 244 -0.25 3.16 -12.92
CA LEU A 244 -0.22 1.74 -12.58
C LEU A 244 -0.53 0.87 -13.82
N ILE A 245 -1.58 1.21 -14.56
CA ILE A 245 -2.00 0.46 -15.75
C ILE A 245 -0.97 0.59 -16.87
N GLU A 246 -0.40 1.76 -17.08
CA GLU A 246 0.68 1.96 -18.04
C GLU A 246 1.90 1.12 -17.69
N ALA A 247 2.35 1.12 -16.43
CA ALA A 247 3.45 0.31 -15.95
C ALA A 247 3.15 -1.19 -16.12
N ALA A 248 1.94 -1.65 -15.78
CA ALA A 248 1.51 -3.03 -15.96
C ALA A 248 1.48 -3.47 -17.43
N ALA A 249 1.04 -2.60 -18.34
CA ALA A 249 1.07 -2.86 -19.77
C ALA A 249 2.50 -3.01 -20.33
N HIS A 250 3.44 -2.24 -19.81
CA HIS A 250 4.86 -2.35 -20.19
C HIS A 250 5.51 -3.62 -19.64
N CYS A 251 5.23 -3.98 -18.39
CA CYS A 251 5.75 -5.19 -17.78
C CYS A 251 5.30 -6.44 -18.56
N HIS A 252 4.04 -6.50 -18.97
CA HIS A 252 3.50 -7.61 -19.75
C HIS A 252 4.25 -7.82 -21.08
N THR A 253 4.67 -6.76 -21.76
CA THR A 253 5.36 -6.86 -23.06
C THR A 253 6.82 -7.27 -22.95
N HIS A 254 7.47 -7.08 -21.79
CA HIS A 254 8.91 -7.32 -21.59
C HIS A 254 9.22 -8.60 -20.80
N CYS A 255 8.26 -9.09 -20.00
CA CYS A 255 8.52 -10.23 -19.11
C CYS A 255 8.29 -11.61 -19.74
N GLY A 256 7.85 -11.69 -20.99
CA GLY A 256 7.57 -12.99 -21.63
C GLY A 256 6.45 -13.79 -20.92
N GLU A 257 6.29 -15.05 -21.30
CA GLU A 257 5.44 -15.96 -20.53
C GLU A 257 6.15 -16.22 -19.19
N ARG A 258 5.60 -15.68 -18.11
CA ARG A 258 6.06 -16.00 -16.77
C ARG A 258 5.73 -17.46 -16.52
N GLY A 259 6.77 -18.27 -16.33
CA GLY A 259 6.64 -19.68 -16.03
C GLY A 259 5.88 -19.93 -14.72
N SER A 260 5.58 -21.16 -14.44
CA SER A 260 4.99 -21.56 -13.16
C SER A 260 5.91 -21.10 -12.02
N VAL A 261 5.30 -20.51 -10.99
CA VAL A 261 6.00 -20.03 -9.80
C VAL A 261 5.78 -21.05 -8.68
N VAL A 262 6.85 -21.45 -8.02
CA VAL A 262 6.78 -22.27 -6.80
C VAL A 262 7.09 -21.36 -5.61
N ILE A 263 6.19 -21.34 -4.64
CA ILE A 263 6.35 -20.58 -3.41
C ILE A 263 6.91 -21.50 -2.33
N THR A 264 8.18 -21.28 -1.97
CA THR A 264 8.80 -21.99 -0.84
C THR A 264 8.92 -21.06 0.35
N ARG A 265 8.49 -21.51 1.51
CA ARG A 265 8.64 -20.81 2.78
C ARG A 265 9.72 -21.48 3.61
N SER A 266 10.63 -20.70 4.18
CA SER A 266 11.58 -21.12 5.19
C SER A 266 11.28 -20.43 6.52
N GLU A 267 11.77 -21.03 7.62
CA GLU A 267 11.70 -20.40 8.92
C GLU A 267 12.38 -19.01 8.89
N PRO A 268 11.79 -18.01 9.53
CA PRO A 268 12.34 -16.67 9.55
C PRO A 268 13.69 -16.63 10.27
N VAL A 269 14.67 -15.93 9.70
CA VAL A 269 16.03 -15.81 10.25
C VAL A 269 16.30 -14.37 10.70
N GLY A 270 16.68 -14.19 11.98
CA GLY A 270 17.14 -12.91 12.52
C GLY A 270 16.04 -11.95 12.99
N ILE A 271 16.36 -10.67 13.07
CA ILE A 271 15.46 -9.60 13.59
C ILE A 271 14.24 -9.38 12.69
N GLN A 272 14.29 -9.81 11.44
CA GLN A 272 13.15 -9.83 10.51
C GLN A 272 12.28 -11.09 10.65
N ALA A 273 12.39 -11.80 11.78
CA ALA A 273 11.71 -13.05 12.10
C ALA A 273 10.16 -12.99 12.10
N GLN A 274 9.59 -11.88 11.71
CA GLN A 274 8.13 -11.68 11.68
C GLN A 274 7.47 -12.21 10.40
N TRP A 275 8.29 -12.43 9.37
CA TRP A 275 7.83 -12.93 8.08
C TRP A 275 8.69 -14.11 7.63
N PRO A 276 8.08 -15.19 7.09
CA PRO A 276 8.84 -16.30 6.53
C PRO A 276 9.68 -15.80 5.34
N GLU A 277 10.85 -16.35 5.16
CA GLU A 277 11.60 -16.12 3.93
C GLU A 277 10.87 -16.82 2.78
N ILE A 278 10.62 -16.08 1.71
CA ILE A 278 9.91 -16.58 0.53
C ILE A 278 10.89 -16.61 -0.64
N THR A 279 11.05 -17.78 -1.22
CA THR A 279 11.76 -17.95 -2.49
C THR A 279 10.78 -18.30 -3.58
N PHE A 280 10.95 -17.66 -4.73
CA PHE A 280 10.22 -17.96 -5.95
C PHE A 280 11.19 -18.66 -6.89
N ALA A 281 10.93 -19.92 -7.19
CA ALA A 281 11.68 -20.67 -8.20
C ALA A 281 10.91 -20.64 -9.52
N ASP A 282 11.62 -20.30 -10.60
CA ASP A 282 11.09 -20.50 -11.94
C ASP A 282 11.02 -22.02 -12.18
N CYS A 283 9.87 -22.54 -12.55
CA CYS A 283 9.79 -23.89 -13.07
C CYS A 283 10.46 -23.91 -14.46
N ILE A 284 11.56 -24.68 -14.57
CA ILE A 284 12.28 -24.96 -15.82
C ILE A 284 11.39 -25.77 -16.76
#